data_ecf20bf552269a772d889e6292a7a86b
#
_entry.id   ecf20bf552269a772d889e6292a7a86b
#
_cell.length_a   1.000
_cell.length_b   1.000
_cell.length_c   1.000
_cell.angle_alpha   90.00
_cell.angle_beta   90.00
_cell.angle_gamma   90.00
#
_symmetry.space_group_name_H-M   'P 1'
#
loop_
_entity.id
_entity.type
_entity.pdbx_description
1 polymer ?
#
loop_
_entity_poly.entity_id
_entity_poly.type
_entity_poly.pdbx_seq_one_letter_code
_entity_poly.pdbx_strand_id
1 'polypeptide(L)'
;MSDRLYFSVPDECDNMLAQRFLRDKCGLSARIITRLKREKDGILMDGKILRTIDCVQSGKTVSIAIPNEKCEIEPTKGTLDIRYEDEHFLVVNKPHSMPVHPVKQHQSDTLANIVSYYCSQNGKPFVFRAINRLDKDTSGLVLIAKNRFTANAVKNKTHKVYYALCEGEINIEGVVDKPMDLRDDSKMVRIVRDDGMKAVTHYKPLVATKDFTLLELWLETGRTHQIRCHMAYLGHPLMGDDLYGGKLDKISRQALHCARLEFYHPIKNEYITVTAEIPEDMQSVINNNED
;
A
#
# COMPACT_ATOMS: atom_id res chain seq x y z
N MET A 1 -7.44 25.95 13.46
CA MET A 1 -8.33 24.88 13.98
C MET A 1 -7.68 23.54 13.63
N SER A 2 -7.66 22.58 14.55
CA SER A 2 -7.18 21.23 14.22
C SER A 2 -8.14 20.58 13.23
N ASP A 3 -7.60 19.93 12.19
CA ASP A 3 -8.43 19.14 11.27
C ASP A 3 -9.16 18.05 12.07
N ARG A 4 -10.38 17.70 11.66
CA ARG A 4 -11.22 16.72 12.36
C ARG A 4 -11.73 15.66 11.40
N LEU A 5 -11.91 14.43 11.91
CA LEU A 5 -12.66 13.37 11.24
C LEU A 5 -14.06 13.30 11.84
N TYR A 6 -15.04 13.03 11.00
CA TYR A 6 -16.45 12.99 11.36
C TYR A 6 -17.02 11.60 11.09
N PHE A 7 -17.83 11.12 12.05
CA PHE A 7 -18.47 9.80 12.00
C PHE A 7 -19.93 9.96 12.36
N SER A 8 -20.83 9.59 11.48
CA SER A 8 -22.25 9.50 11.79
C SER A 8 -22.50 8.30 12.70
N VAL A 9 -23.33 8.45 13.71
CA VAL A 9 -23.74 7.37 14.61
C VAL A 9 -24.96 6.67 14.00
N PRO A 10 -24.83 5.41 13.52
CA PRO A 10 -25.96 4.67 12.98
C PRO A 10 -26.91 4.18 14.07
N ASP A 11 -28.14 3.82 13.70
CA ASP A 11 -29.21 3.45 14.64
C ASP A 11 -28.82 2.26 15.52
N GLU A 12 -28.13 1.26 14.98
CA GLU A 12 -27.65 0.11 15.75
C GLU A 12 -26.60 0.46 16.82
N CYS A 13 -26.09 1.69 16.82
CA CYS A 13 -25.10 2.17 17.80
C CYS A 13 -25.71 3.08 18.86
N ASP A 14 -27.03 3.29 18.84
CA ASP A 14 -27.68 4.11 19.87
C ASP A 14 -27.38 3.60 21.28
N ASN A 15 -27.12 4.52 22.21
CA ASN A 15 -26.72 4.20 23.60
C ASN A 15 -25.43 3.37 23.77
N MET A 16 -24.62 3.19 22.70
CA MET A 16 -23.32 2.52 22.81
C MET A 16 -22.32 3.43 23.54
N LEU A 17 -21.48 2.86 24.41
CA LEU A 17 -20.38 3.61 25.01
C LEU A 17 -19.46 4.19 23.93
N ALA A 18 -19.11 5.48 24.04
CA ALA A 18 -18.26 6.18 23.07
C ALA A 18 -16.91 5.48 22.86
N GLN A 19 -16.31 4.91 23.91
CA GLN A 19 -15.08 4.12 23.77
C GLN A 19 -15.27 2.92 22.85
N ARG A 20 -16.40 2.22 22.96
CA ARG A 20 -16.70 1.04 22.14
C ARG A 20 -17.02 1.46 20.70
N PHE A 21 -17.83 2.50 20.51
CA PHE A 21 -18.12 3.06 19.20
C PHE A 21 -16.84 3.45 18.46
N LEU A 22 -15.97 4.23 19.11
CA LEU A 22 -14.68 4.68 18.53
C LEU A 22 -13.75 3.52 18.16
N ARG A 23 -13.75 2.45 18.96
CA ARG A 23 -12.90 1.28 18.72
C ARG A 23 -13.48 0.36 17.64
N ASP A 24 -14.74 -0.04 17.81
CA ASP A 24 -15.33 -1.15 17.07
C ASP A 24 -15.96 -0.69 15.75
N LYS A 25 -16.50 0.54 15.70
CA LYS A 25 -17.14 1.11 14.50
C LYS A 25 -16.25 2.09 13.77
N CYS A 26 -15.53 2.96 14.50
CA CYS A 26 -14.61 3.92 13.87
C CYS A 26 -13.19 3.35 13.66
N GLY A 27 -12.86 2.16 14.16
CA GLY A 27 -11.56 1.51 13.96
C GLY A 27 -10.38 2.17 14.68
N LEU A 28 -10.64 2.98 15.74
CA LEU A 28 -9.60 3.65 16.50
C LEU A 28 -8.86 2.69 17.44
N SER A 29 -7.53 2.72 17.43
CA SER A 29 -6.75 1.98 18.40
C SER A 29 -6.89 2.56 19.82
N ALA A 30 -6.76 1.72 20.86
CA ALA A 30 -6.78 2.16 22.26
C ALA A 30 -5.78 3.30 22.53
N ARG A 31 -4.59 3.27 21.88
CA ARG A 31 -3.57 4.31 22.02
C ARG A 31 -4.04 5.67 21.47
N ILE A 32 -4.74 5.67 20.34
CA ILE A 32 -5.31 6.89 19.75
C ILE A 32 -6.40 7.44 20.66
N ILE A 33 -7.34 6.62 21.11
CA ILE A 33 -8.42 7.02 22.02
C ILE A 33 -7.84 7.62 23.31
N THR A 34 -6.80 7.00 23.88
CA THR A 34 -6.13 7.50 25.10
C THR A 34 -5.47 8.88 24.87
N ARG A 35 -4.91 9.11 23.68
CA ARG A 35 -4.34 10.43 23.33
C ARG A 35 -5.44 11.47 23.20
N LEU A 36 -6.50 11.18 22.42
CA LEU A 36 -7.62 12.10 22.20
C LEU A 36 -8.33 12.51 23.49
N LYS A 37 -8.46 11.62 24.46
CA LYS A 37 -9.03 11.92 25.79
C LYS A 37 -8.28 13.02 26.55
N ARG A 38 -6.98 13.23 26.25
CA ARG A 38 -6.12 14.22 26.91
C ARG A 38 -6.14 15.58 26.19
N GLU A 39 -6.67 15.65 24.99
CA GLU A 39 -6.79 16.87 24.21
C GLU A 39 -8.12 17.58 24.55
N LYS A 40 -8.08 18.92 24.73
CA LYS A 40 -9.25 19.72 25.17
C LYS A 40 -10.52 19.44 24.36
N ASP A 41 -10.40 19.35 23.05
CA ASP A 41 -11.50 19.09 22.12
C ASP A 41 -11.25 17.83 21.29
N GLY A 42 -10.58 16.84 21.89
CA GLY A 42 -10.12 15.65 21.19
C GLY A 42 -11.24 14.80 20.63
N ILE A 43 -12.37 14.66 21.36
CA ILE A 43 -13.54 13.90 20.95
C ILE A 43 -14.78 14.75 21.22
N LEU A 44 -15.60 15.02 20.18
CA LEU A 44 -16.84 15.77 20.31
C LEU A 44 -18.01 14.98 19.70
N MET A 45 -19.22 15.22 20.21
CA MET A 45 -20.47 14.82 19.58
C MET A 45 -21.32 16.08 19.35
N ASP A 46 -21.66 16.38 18.11
CA ASP A 46 -22.34 17.62 17.70
C ASP A 46 -21.70 18.88 18.30
N GLY A 47 -20.36 18.96 18.30
CA GLY A 47 -19.60 20.09 18.83
C GLY A 47 -19.42 20.13 20.35
N LYS A 48 -20.04 19.22 21.12
CA LYS A 48 -19.90 19.12 22.58
C LYS A 48 -18.92 18.02 22.95
N ILE A 49 -18.15 18.23 24.04
CA ILE A 49 -17.18 17.24 24.51
C ILE A 49 -17.90 15.92 24.80
N LEU A 50 -17.38 14.83 24.21
CA LEU A 50 -17.82 13.46 24.43
C LEU A 50 -16.73 12.70 25.19
N ARG A 51 -17.02 12.29 26.43
CA ARG A 51 -16.10 11.45 27.19
C ARG A 51 -16.24 10.00 26.74
N THR A 52 -15.23 9.22 26.84
CA THR A 52 -15.23 7.82 26.43
C THR A 52 -16.18 6.92 27.25
N ILE A 53 -16.60 7.39 28.43
CA ILE A 53 -17.59 6.76 29.30
C ILE A 53 -19.02 7.19 29.01
N ASP A 54 -19.23 8.22 28.21
CA ASP A 54 -20.55 8.69 27.79
C ASP A 54 -21.07 7.79 26.64
N CYS A 55 -22.37 7.82 26.39
CA CYS A 55 -23.00 7.08 25.31
C CYS A 55 -23.14 7.97 24.06
N VAL A 56 -22.94 7.37 22.89
CA VAL A 56 -23.29 8.01 21.61
C VAL A 56 -24.78 7.89 21.36
N GLN A 57 -25.33 8.82 20.53
CA GLN A 57 -26.75 8.85 20.20
C GLN A 57 -26.92 8.71 18.70
N SER A 58 -27.87 7.88 18.26
CA SER A 58 -28.22 7.72 16.86
C SER A 58 -28.54 9.08 16.18
N GLY A 59 -28.17 9.20 14.91
CA GLY A 59 -28.34 10.41 14.10
C GLY A 59 -27.40 11.55 14.45
N LYS A 60 -26.58 11.44 15.52
CA LYS A 60 -25.57 12.42 15.90
C LYS A 60 -24.25 12.19 15.15
N THR A 61 -23.41 13.24 15.13
CA THR A 61 -22.08 13.18 14.54
C THR A 61 -21.00 13.23 15.61
N VAL A 62 -20.22 12.16 15.69
CA VAL A 62 -18.99 12.14 16.51
C VAL A 62 -17.83 12.65 15.68
N SER A 63 -17.06 13.60 16.22
CA SER A 63 -15.85 14.08 15.57
C SER A 63 -14.63 13.95 16.46
N ILE A 64 -13.48 13.63 15.85
CA ILE A 64 -12.20 13.50 16.55
C ILE A 64 -11.16 14.45 15.96
N ALA A 65 -10.32 15.02 16.80
CA ALA A 65 -9.21 15.86 16.37
C ALA A 65 -8.15 15.02 15.65
N ILE A 66 -7.64 15.52 14.51
CA ILE A 66 -6.45 14.96 13.87
C ILE A 66 -5.24 15.69 14.48
N PRO A 67 -4.34 14.97 15.17
CA PRO A 67 -3.16 15.60 15.74
C PRO A 67 -2.26 16.18 14.66
N ASN A 68 -1.78 17.40 14.85
CA ASN A 68 -0.74 17.97 14.00
C ASN A 68 0.54 17.16 14.17
N GLU A 69 1.08 16.67 13.06
CA GLU A 69 2.34 15.95 13.00
C GLU A 69 3.32 16.76 12.12
N LYS A 70 4.60 16.76 12.49
CA LYS A 70 5.63 17.40 11.66
C LYS A 70 6.02 16.46 10.53
N CYS A 71 6.10 17.00 9.32
CA CYS A 71 6.70 16.32 8.19
C CYS A 71 8.23 16.40 8.32
N GLU A 72 8.91 15.25 8.29
CA GLU A 72 10.37 15.16 8.33
C GLU A 72 10.96 14.92 6.92
N ILE A 73 10.08 14.70 5.91
CA ILE A 73 10.50 14.43 4.53
C ILE A 73 10.61 15.75 3.79
N GLU A 74 11.77 16.01 3.21
CA GLU A 74 12.03 17.18 2.40
C GLU A 74 11.16 17.17 1.12
N PRO A 75 10.33 18.20 0.88
CA PRO A 75 9.49 18.25 -0.32
C PRO A 75 10.33 18.50 -1.57
N THR A 76 10.13 17.70 -2.61
CA THR A 76 10.80 17.86 -3.90
C THR A 76 9.79 17.95 -5.02
N LYS A 77 9.90 18.98 -5.88
CA LYS A 77 9.02 19.16 -7.04
C LYS A 77 9.19 17.99 -8.01
N GLY A 78 8.07 17.40 -8.43
CA GLY A 78 8.02 16.31 -9.40
C GLY A 78 6.60 16.08 -9.90
N THR A 79 6.45 15.17 -10.86
CA THR A 79 5.15 14.76 -11.42
C THR A 79 4.62 13.52 -10.72
N LEU A 80 3.30 13.46 -10.54
CA LEU A 80 2.58 12.32 -9.99
C LEU A 80 1.51 11.87 -10.98
N ASP A 81 1.45 10.57 -11.26
CA ASP A 81 0.32 9.94 -11.92
C ASP A 81 -0.70 9.53 -10.85
N ILE A 82 -1.63 10.43 -10.54
CA ILE A 82 -2.64 10.25 -9.51
C ILE A 82 -3.81 9.46 -10.11
N ARG A 83 -4.12 8.30 -9.54
CA ARG A 83 -5.20 7.41 -9.96
C ARG A 83 -6.45 7.52 -9.09
N TYR A 84 -6.29 7.95 -7.86
CA TYR A 84 -7.39 8.24 -6.94
C TYR A 84 -6.93 9.27 -5.91
N GLU A 85 -7.81 10.19 -5.57
CA GLU A 85 -7.58 11.16 -4.50
C GLU A 85 -8.90 11.57 -3.85
N ASP A 86 -8.88 11.61 -2.51
CA ASP A 86 -9.90 12.29 -1.72
C ASP A 86 -9.26 12.98 -0.49
N GLU A 87 -10.08 13.38 0.47
CA GLU A 87 -9.59 14.02 1.70
C GLU A 87 -8.69 13.11 2.54
N HIS A 88 -8.83 11.79 2.41
CA HIS A 88 -8.25 10.80 3.31
C HIS A 88 -7.16 9.95 2.67
N PHE A 89 -7.22 9.73 1.37
CA PHE A 89 -6.32 8.87 0.62
C PHE A 89 -5.83 9.51 -0.66
N LEU A 90 -4.67 9.07 -1.09
CA LEU A 90 -4.08 9.32 -2.40
C LEU A 90 -3.55 7.98 -2.93
N VAL A 91 -3.89 7.61 -4.16
CA VAL A 91 -3.30 6.48 -4.87
C VAL A 91 -2.52 6.99 -6.08
N VAL A 92 -1.26 6.65 -6.12
CA VAL A 92 -0.33 7.08 -7.17
C VAL A 92 0.16 5.85 -7.92
N ASN A 93 0.20 5.92 -9.25
CA ASN A 93 0.91 4.97 -10.08
C ASN A 93 2.39 5.36 -10.12
N LYS A 94 3.20 4.69 -9.32
CA LYS A 94 4.64 4.95 -9.20
C LYS A 94 5.37 4.44 -10.44
N PRO A 95 6.22 5.24 -11.11
CA PRO A 95 7.10 4.73 -12.15
C PRO A 95 8.13 3.76 -11.55
N HIS A 96 8.80 2.98 -12.39
CA HIS A 96 10.03 2.28 -12.00
C HIS A 96 11.17 3.27 -11.70
N SER A 97 12.30 2.79 -11.20
CA SER A 97 13.51 3.57 -10.86
C SER A 97 13.30 4.65 -9.76
N MET A 98 12.20 4.57 -9.02
CA MET A 98 11.87 5.50 -7.95
C MET A 98 11.60 4.74 -6.65
N PRO A 99 12.36 4.94 -5.56
CA PRO A 99 12.05 4.39 -4.24
C PRO A 99 10.78 5.02 -3.67
N VAL A 100 10.05 4.28 -2.83
CA VAL A 100 8.86 4.81 -2.14
C VAL A 100 9.25 5.78 -1.01
N HIS A 101 10.27 5.43 -0.23
CA HIS A 101 10.75 6.21 0.93
C HIS A 101 12.21 6.62 0.77
N PRO A 102 12.65 7.72 1.41
CA PRO A 102 14.06 8.06 1.50
C PRO A 102 14.91 6.92 2.05
N VAL A 103 16.03 6.66 1.39
CA VAL A 103 17.07 5.70 1.76
C VAL A 103 18.44 6.36 1.58
N LYS A 104 19.53 5.75 2.10
CA LYS A 104 20.87 6.39 2.12
C LYS A 104 21.30 7.07 0.81
N GLN A 105 21.00 6.46 -0.33
CA GLN A 105 21.40 6.94 -1.67
C GLN A 105 20.32 7.79 -2.38
N HIS A 106 19.10 7.83 -1.84
CA HIS A 106 17.94 8.50 -2.40
C HIS A 106 17.24 9.28 -1.29
N GLN A 107 17.66 10.55 -1.06
CA GLN A 107 17.13 11.35 0.03
C GLN A 107 16.02 12.32 -0.42
N SER A 108 16.08 12.76 -1.70
CA SER A 108 15.21 13.81 -2.24
C SER A 108 14.46 13.44 -3.52
N ASP A 109 14.69 12.23 -4.05
CA ASP A 109 14.18 11.74 -5.34
C ASP A 109 13.18 10.57 -5.20
N THR A 110 12.54 10.46 -4.03
CA THR A 110 11.60 9.38 -3.75
C THR A 110 10.15 9.81 -3.94
N LEU A 111 9.24 8.82 -4.07
CA LEU A 111 7.81 9.11 -4.10
C LEU A 111 7.37 9.93 -2.89
N ALA A 112 7.91 9.66 -1.72
CA ALA A 112 7.60 10.39 -0.50
C ALA A 112 7.93 11.88 -0.59
N ASN A 113 9.07 12.26 -1.21
CA ASN A 113 9.47 13.66 -1.41
C ASN A 113 8.50 14.38 -2.35
N ILE A 114 8.13 13.74 -3.49
CA ILE A 114 7.25 14.34 -4.50
C ILE A 114 5.82 14.48 -3.94
N VAL A 115 5.31 13.46 -3.25
CA VAL A 115 3.98 13.53 -2.60
C VAL A 115 3.97 14.57 -1.49
N SER A 116 5.05 14.71 -0.71
CA SER A 116 5.16 15.75 0.31
C SER A 116 5.11 17.14 -0.31
N TYR A 117 5.78 17.36 -1.46
CA TYR A 117 5.69 18.61 -2.21
C TYR A 117 4.25 18.86 -2.69
N TYR A 118 3.63 17.89 -3.36
CA TYR A 118 2.26 17.99 -3.84
C TYR A 118 1.27 18.37 -2.74
N CYS A 119 1.32 17.67 -1.60
CA CYS A 119 0.43 17.94 -0.48
C CYS A 119 0.72 19.27 0.21
N SER A 120 1.97 19.74 0.23
CA SER A 120 2.34 21.02 0.87
C SER A 120 1.78 22.24 0.14
N GLN A 121 1.47 22.13 -1.16
CA GLN A 121 0.85 23.22 -1.93
C GLN A 121 -0.52 23.61 -1.39
N ASN A 122 -1.19 22.71 -0.68
CA ASN A 122 -2.49 22.97 -0.04
C ASN A 122 -2.39 23.67 1.32
N GLY A 123 -1.18 24.09 1.74
CA GLY A 123 -0.94 24.84 3.00
C GLY A 123 -1.15 24.04 4.29
N LYS A 124 -1.40 22.73 4.21
CA LYS A 124 -1.61 21.86 5.36
C LYS A 124 -0.37 21.01 5.64
N PRO A 125 -0.02 20.76 6.93
CA PRO A 125 1.02 19.81 7.29
C PRO A 125 0.64 18.42 6.78
N PHE A 126 1.53 17.79 6.03
CA PHE A 126 1.36 16.44 5.52
C PHE A 126 2.48 15.52 5.97
N VAL A 127 2.13 14.37 6.51
CA VAL A 127 3.09 13.31 6.82
C VAL A 127 2.85 12.13 5.90
N PHE A 128 3.86 11.76 5.12
CA PHE A 128 3.78 10.64 4.18
C PHE A 128 3.57 9.30 4.89
N ARG A 129 2.50 8.57 4.52
CA ARG A 129 2.13 7.26 5.09
C ARG A 129 1.72 6.32 3.99
N ALA A 130 2.70 5.69 3.35
CA ALA A 130 2.41 4.62 2.41
C ALA A 130 1.86 3.39 3.15
N ILE A 131 0.77 2.85 2.65
CA ILE A 131 0.12 1.63 3.17
C ILE A 131 0.80 0.39 2.62
N ASN A 132 1.25 0.45 1.36
CA ASN A 132 2.07 -0.58 0.73
C ASN A 132 3.39 0.02 0.23
N ARG A 133 4.36 -0.84 0.03
CA ARG A 133 5.65 -0.48 -0.55
C ARG A 133 5.86 -1.28 -1.82
N LEU A 134 6.53 -0.66 -2.78
CA LEU A 134 7.08 -1.29 -3.97
C LEU A 134 8.60 -1.12 -3.94
N ASP A 135 9.31 -2.07 -4.51
CA ASP A 135 10.74 -1.95 -4.72
C ASP A 135 11.02 -0.77 -5.68
N LYS A 136 12.25 -0.26 -5.69
CA LYS A 136 12.65 0.88 -6.52
C LYS A 136 12.22 0.69 -7.97
N ASP A 137 12.53 -0.46 -8.56
CA ASP A 137 12.30 -0.74 -9.98
C ASP A 137 10.98 -1.48 -10.27
N THR A 138 10.17 -1.75 -9.24
CA THR A 138 8.78 -2.18 -9.40
C THR A 138 7.89 -0.96 -9.61
N SER A 139 7.09 -0.97 -10.68
CA SER A 139 6.11 0.06 -10.99
C SER A 139 4.72 -0.25 -10.41
N GLY A 140 3.81 0.73 -10.43
CA GLY A 140 2.40 0.52 -10.11
C GLY A 140 1.90 1.23 -8.86
N LEU A 141 0.75 0.79 -8.40
CA LEU A 141 -0.06 1.52 -7.44
C LEU A 141 0.53 1.52 -6.01
N VAL A 142 0.61 2.70 -5.43
CA VAL A 142 0.95 2.95 -4.03
C VAL A 142 -0.19 3.71 -3.38
N LEU A 143 -0.78 3.12 -2.33
CA LEU A 143 -1.80 3.73 -1.49
C LEU A 143 -1.14 4.52 -0.37
N ILE A 144 -1.49 5.79 -0.27
CA ILE A 144 -0.97 6.72 0.73
C ILE A 144 -2.15 7.25 1.54
N ALA A 145 -2.07 7.14 2.86
CA ALA A 145 -3.06 7.72 3.75
C ALA A 145 -2.65 9.14 4.14
N LYS A 146 -3.57 10.10 4.02
CA LYS A 146 -3.34 11.50 4.34
C LYS A 146 -3.35 11.81 5.84
N ASN A 147 -3.81 10.87 6.66
CA ASN A 147 -3.77 10.99 8.12
C ASN A 147 -3.52 9.63 8.78
N ARG A 148 -3.12 9.67 10.04
CA ARG A 148 -2.75 8.49 10.82
C ARG A 148 -3.92 7.55 11.08
N PHE A 149 -5.11 8.10 11.19
CA PHE A 149 -6.32 7.33 11.45
C PHE A 149 -6.64 6.41 10.28
N THR A 150 -6.77 6.98 9.07
CA THR A 150 -7.07 6.21 7.86
C THR A 150 -5.94 5.23 7.53
N ALA A 151 -4.67 5.60 7.82
CA ALA A 151 -3.54 4.68 7.70
C ALA A 151 -3.73 3.41 8.55
N ASN A 152 -4.12 3.55 9.81
CA ASN A 152 -4.32 2.41 10.70
C ASN A 152 -5.55 1.57 10.31
N ALA A 153 -6.62 2.21 9.83
CA ALA A 153 -7.86 1.53 9.48
C ALA A 153 -7.69 0.56 8.28
N VAL A 154 -6.84 0.91 7.30
CA VAL A 154 -6.61 0.10 6.09
C VAL A 154 -5.34 -0.75 6.16
N LYS A 155 -4.51 -0.57 7.18
CA LYS A 155 -3.28 -1.35 7.35
C LYS A 155 -3.59 -2.85 7.37
N ASN A 156 -2.87 -3.62 6.54
CA ASN A 156 -3.05 -5.08 6.36
C ASN A 156 -4.46 -5.50 5.86
N LYS A 157 -5.26 -4.56 5.37
CA LYS A 157 -6.60 -4.82 4.82
C LYS A 157 -6.71 -4.41 3.34
N THR A 158 -5.59 -4.13 2.70
CA THR A 158 -5.51 -3.75 1.30
C THR A 158 -5.16 -4.98 0.48
N HIS A 159 -6.04 -5.35 -0.44
CA HIS A 159 -5.76 -6.38 -1.43
C HIS A 159 -4.97 -5.78 -2.60
N LYS A 160 -3.95 -6.48 -3.07
CA LYS A 160 -3.05 -6.04 -4.14
C LYS A 160 -2.92 -7.13 -5.17
N VAL A 161 -3.09 -6.78 -6.43
CA VAL A 161 -2.83 -7.66 -7.56
C VAL A 161 -1.67 -7.10 -8.35
N TYR A 162 -0.76 -7.99 -8.70
CA TYR A 162 0.42 -7.68 -9.49
C TYR A 162 0.38 -8.41 -10.82
N TYR A 163 0.94 -7.78 -11.84
CA TYR A 163 1.31 -8.45 -13.07
C TYR A 163 2.82 -8.59 -13.14
N ALA A 164 3.27 -9.77 -13.56
CA ALA A 164 4.70 -10.07 -13.75
C ALA A 164 4.92 -10.86 -15.04
N LEU A 165 6.03 -10.58 -15.72
CA LEU A 165 6.55 -11.43 -16.78
C LEU A 165 7.64 -12.31 -16.20
N CYS A 166 7.43 -13.62 -16.23
CA CYS A 166 8.39 -14.62 -15.76
C CYS A 166 9.04 -15.35 -16.93
N GLU A 167 10.29 -15.75 -16.78
CA GLU A 167 11.02 -16.57 -17.75
C GLU A 167 10.37 -17.96 -17.94
N GLY A 168 10.20 -18.36 -19.18
CA GLY A 168 9.69 -19.68 -19.55
C GLY A 168 8.19 -19.88 -19.37
N GLU A 169 7.76 -21.09 -19.57
CA GLU A 169 6.35 -21.47 -19.67
C GLU A 169 5.79 -21.96 -18.32
N ILE A 170 4.71 -21.33 -17.84
CA ILE A 170 3.95 -21.72 -16.64
C ILE A 170 2.50 -21.88 -17.07
N ASN A 171 1.99 -23.12 -17.10
CA ASN A 171 0.67 -23.44 -17.61
C ASN A 171 -0.39 -23.65 -16.53
N ILE A 172 0.00 -23.73 -15.27
CA ILE A 172 -0.88 -24.09 -14.15
C ILE A 172 -0.80 -23.01 -13.09
N GLU A 173 -1.95 -22.59 -12.57
CA GLU A 173 -2.01 -21.73 -11.40
C GLU A 173 -1.54 -22.45 -10.14
N GLY A 174 -1.06 -21.70 -9.16
CA GLY A 174 -0.54 -22.31 -7.94
C GLY A 174 -0.31 -21.34 -6.81
N VAL A 175 0.22 -21.90 -5.74
CA VAL A 175 0.57 -21.19 -4.51
C VAL A 175 1.98 -21.57 -4.11
N VAL A 176 2.79 -20.56 -3.84
CA VAL A 176 4.12 -20.75 -3.18
C VAL A 176 3.93 -20.38 -1.71
N ASP A 177 3.77 -21.38 -0.85
CA ASP A 177 3.77 -21.24 0.61
C ASP A 177 5.10 -21.72 1.14
N LYS A 178 6.11 -20.84 1.06
CA LYS A 178 7.48 -21.12 1.47
C LYS A 178 8.03 -19.94 2.27
N PRO A 179 8.57 -20.20 3.47
CA PRO A 179 9.19 -19.16 4.27
C PRO A 179 10.45 -18.64 3.58
N MET A 180 10.78 -17.39 3.82
CA MET A 180 11.93 -16.73 3.18
C MET A 180 12.65 -15.81 4.16
N ASP A 181 13.94 -15.64 3.98
CA ASP A 181 14.75 -14.67 4.72
C ASP A 181 15.92 -14.15 3.87
N LEU A 182 16.70 -13.27 4.47
CA LEU A 182 17.91 -12.73 3.86
C LEU A 182 18.91 -13.86 3.62
N ARG A 183 19.55 -13.86 2.45
CA ARG A 183 20.68 -14.74 2.15
C ARG A 183 21.89 -14.32 3.01
N ASP A 184 22.57 -15.27 3.60
CA ASP A 184 23.60 -15.00 4.63
C ASP A 184 24.76 -14.12 4.13
N ASP A 185 25.11 -14.21 2.84
CA ASP A 185 26.17 -13.42 2.18
C ASP A 185 25.67 -12.13 1.54
N SER A 186 24.40 -11.76 1.71
CA SER A 186 23.79 -10.59 1.06
C SER A 186 23.03 -9.71 2.04
N LYS A 187 23.06 -8.39 1.77
CA LYS A 187 22.24 -7.40 2.48
C LYS A 187 20.89 -7.15 1.81
N MET A 188 20.64 -7.75 0.64
CA MET A 188 19.45 -7.47 -0.17
C MET A 188 18.73 -8.73 -0.65
N VAL A 189 19.46 -9.74 -1.12
CA VAL A 189 18.89 -10.94 -1.72
C VAL A 189 18.16 -11.77 -0.68
N ARG A 190 16.94 -12.16 -1.00
CA ARG A 190 16.13 -13.09 -0.20
C ARG A 190 16.17 -14.47 -0.81
N ILE A 191 16.11 -15.49 0.02
CA ILE A 191 16.02 -16.90 -0.41
C ILE A 191 14.91 -17.60 0.35
N VAL A 192 14.36 -18.65 -0.24
CA VAL A 192 13.50 -19.60 0.46
C VAL A 192 14.37 -20.40 1.42
N ARG A 193 13.99 -20.42 2.71
CA ARG A 193 14.64 -21.18 3.77
C ARG A 193 13.67 -21.51 4.88
N ASP A 194 13.75 -22.69 5.47
CA ASP A 194 12.74 -23.22 6.41
C ASP A 194 12.66 -22.44 7.73
N ASP A 195 13.75 -21.82 8.16
CA ASP A 195 13.85 -20.98 9.35
C ASP A 195 13.47 -19.49 9.08
N GLY A 196 13.02 -19.20 7.86
CA GLY A 196 12.63 -17.87 7.42
C GLY A 196 11.25 -17.43 7.92
N MET A 197 10.87 -16.23 7.54
CA MET A 197 9.54 -15.67 7.84
C MET A 197 8.50 -16.22 6.87
N LYS A 198 7.31 -16.58 7.37
CA LYS A 198 6.18 -17.02 6.54
C LYS A 198 5.95 -16.06 5.37
N ALA A 199 5.86 -16.62 4.16
CA ALA A 199 5.55 -15.91 2.93
C ALA A 199 4.66 -16.79 2.05
N VAL A 200 3.55 -16.20 1.53
CA VAL A 200 2.59 -16.91 0.68
C VAL A 200 2.29 -16.04 -0.53
N THR A 201 2.54 -16.58 -1.72
CA THR A 201 2.31 -15.95 -3.03
C THR A 201 1.42 -16.85 -3.86
N HIS A 202 0.27 -16.33 -4.31
CA HIS A 202 -0.59 -16.98 -5.29
C HIS A 202 -0.25 -16.45 -6.68
N TYR A 203 -0.32 -17.31 -7.69
CA TYR A 203 -0.09 -16.93 -9.07
C TYR A 203 -1.05 -17.66 -10.02
N LYS A 204 -1.43 -16.97 -11.09
CA LYS A 204 -2.30 -17.47 -12.15
C LYS A 204 -1.75 -17.03 -13.51
N PRO A 205 -1.46 -17.98 -14.43
CA PRO A 205 -1.07 -17.64 -15.79
C PRO A 205 -2.22 -16.94 -16.54
N LEU A 206 -1.90 -15.85 -17.21
CA LEU A 206 -2.81 -15.16 -18.13
C LEU A 206 -2.45 -15.43 -19.59
N VAL A 207 -1.13 -15.39 -19.89
CA VAL A 207 -0.57 -15.72 -21.21
C VAL A 207 0.69 -16.55 -20.95
N ALA A 208 0.79 -17.72 -21.57
CA ALA A 208 1.97 -18.58 -21.48
C ALA A 208 2.54 -18.82 -22.88
N THR A 209 3.84 -18.61 -23.02
CA THR A 209 4.65 -18.89 -24.20
C THR A 209 5.87 -19.70 -23.80
N LYS A 210 6.62 -20.20 -24.77
CA LYS A 210 7.89 -20.91 -24.48
C LYS A 210 8.94 -20.00 -23.82
N ASP A 211 8.91 -18.70 -24.13
CA ASP A 211 9.91 -17.72 -23.70
C ASP A 211 9.55 -17.06 -22.38
N PHE A 212 8.27 -16.77 -22.17
CA PHE A 212 7.78 -16.11 -20.96
C PHE A 212 6.33 -16.47 -20.63
N THR A 213 5.96 -16.18 -19.37
CA THR A 213 4.57 -16.24 -18.93
C THR A 213 4.19 -14.91 -18.26
N LEU A 214 3.07 -14.30 -18.69
CA LEU A 214 2.41 -13.22 -17.97
C LEU A 214 1.58 -13.82 -16.85
N LEU A 215 1.90 -13.47 -15.61
CA LEU A 215 1.20 -13.91 -14.41
C LEU A 215 0.38 -12.79 -13.78
N GLU A 216 -0.80 -13.14 -13.29
CA GLU A 216 -1.50 -12.40 -12.23
C GLU A 216 -1.09 -13.00 -10.87
N LEU A 217 -0.67 -12.14 -9.92
CA LEU A 217 -0.22 -12.58 -8.60
C LEU A 217 -0.90 -11.77 -7.49
N TRP A 218 -1.16 -12.45 -6.36
CA TRP A 218 -1.60 -11.78 -5.13
C TRP A 218 -0.94 -12.40 -3.91
N LEU A 219 -0.93 -11.65 -2.82
CA LEU A 219 -0.11 -11.96 -1.66
C LEU A 219 -0.95 -12.03 -0.38
N GLU A 220 -0.77 -13.06 0.44
CA GLU A 220 -1.24 -13.08 1.84
C GLU A 220 -0.27 -12.36 2.77
N THR A 221 1.00 -12.30 2.40
CA THR A 221 2.08 -11.65 3.15
C THR A 221 2.80 -10.64 2.27
N GLY A 222 3.50 -9.67 2.84
CA GLY A 222 4.21 -8.63 2.09
C GLY A 222 5.68 -8.52 2.50
N ARG A 223 6.48 -9.53 2.18
CA ARG A 223 7.92 -9.52 2.47
C ARG A 223 8.68 -8.80 1.36
N THR A 224 9.84 -8.24 1.70
CA THR A 224 10.74 -7.62 0.71
C THR A 224 11.11 -8.64 -0.35
N HIS A 225 11.01 -8.27 -1.63
CA HIS A 225 11.30 -9.11 -2.80
C HIS A 225 10.50 -10.43 -2.87
N GLN A 226 9.34 -10.54 -2.19
CA GLN A 226 8.64 -11.81 -2.04
C GLN A 226 8.29 -12.47 -3.38
N ILE A 227 7.64 -11.78 -4.30
CA ILE A 227 7.28 -12.31 -5.62
C ILE A 227 8.55 -12.74 -6.37
N ARG A 228 9.57 -11.88 -6.40
CA ARG A 228 10.84 -12.10 -7.09
C ARG A 228 11.54 -13.39 -6.60
N CYS A 229 11.64 -13.52 -5.27
CA CYS A 229 12.25 -14.69 -4.63
C CYS A 229 11.45 -15.97 -4.89
N HIS A 230 10.11 -15.92 -4.76
CA HIS A 230 9.27 -17.09 -4.94
C HIS A 230 9.23 -17.59 -6.39
N MET A 231 9.18 -16.67 -7.36
CA MET A 231 9.21 -17.07 -8.77
C MET A 231 10.57 -17.62 -9.18
N ALA A 232 11.67 -17.05 -8.68
CA ALA A 232 13.01 -17.62 -8.87
C ALA A 232 13.16 -19.00 -8.22
N TYR A 233 12.57 -19.21 -7.03
CA TYR A 233 12.54 -20.54 -6.37
C TYR A 233 11.81 -21.59 -7.20
N LEU A 234 10.77 -21.23 -7.94
CA LEU A 234 10.07 -22.12 -8.88
C LEU A 234 10.88 -22.39 -10.17
N GLY A 235 12.02 -21.73 -10.38
CA GLY A 235 12.80 -21.82 -11.60
C GLY A 235 12.35 -20.89 -12.72
N HIS A 236 11.44 -19.96 -12.42
CA HIS A 236 10.88 -18.96 -13.34
C HIS A 236 11.12 -17.53 -12.81
N PRO A 237 12.38 -17.05 -12.77
CA PRO A 237 12.65 -15.68 -12.32
C PRO A 237 11.90 -14.66 -13.17
N LEU A 238 11.67 -13.48 -12.61
CA LEU A 238 11.06 -12.40 -13.40
C LEU A 238 12.02 -11.94 -14.49
N MET A 239 11.52 -11.69 -15.67
CA MET A 239 12.30 -11.09 -16.76
C MET A 239 12.88 -9.74 -16.27
N GLY A 240 14.14 -9.46 -16.63
CA GLY A 240 14.82 -8.24 -16.23
C GLY A 240 15.26 -8.19 -14.76
N ASP A 241 15.09 -9.26 -13.99
CA ASP A 241 15.48 -9.35 -12.59
C ASP A 241 16.85 -10.04 -12.44
N ASP A 242 17.92 -9.35 -12.75
CA ASP A 242 19.28 -9.84 -12.68
C ASP A 242 19.67 -10.32 -11.28
N LEU A 243 19.11 -9.70 -10.23
CA LEU A 243 19.37 -10.05 -8.83
C LEU A 243 18.89 -11.48 -8.50
N TYR A 244 17.87 -11.96 -9.22
CA TYR A 244 17.25 -13.29 -9.04
C TYR A 244 17.42 -14.21 -10.25
N GLY A 245 18.26 -13.85 -11.23
CA GLY A 245 18.62 -14.70 -12.36
C GLY A 245 17.78 -14.47 -13.62
N GLY A 246 16.94 -13.44 -13.67
CA GLY A 246 16.23 -13.01 -14.87
C GLY A 246 17.16 -12.33 -15.88
N LYS A 247 16.89 -12.53 -17.17
CA LYS A 247 17.68 -11.97 -18.26
C LYS A 247 17.32 -10.52 -18.53
N LEU A 248 18.32 -9.71 -18.91
CA LEU A 248 18.18 -8.28 -19.22
C LEU A 248 18.00 -8.01 -20.73
N ASP A 249 17.80 -9.02 -21.55
CA ASP A 249 17.77 -8.94 -23.01
C ASP A 249 16.49 -8.27 -23.56
N LYS A 250 15.35 -8.47 -22.92
CA LYS A 250 14.05 -7.92 -23.37
C LYS A 250 13.55 -6.76 -22.51
N ILE A 251 13.92 -6.72 -21.25
CA ILE A 251 13.54 -5.67 -20.29
C ILE A 251 14.67 -5.45 -19.28
N SER A 252 14.96 -4.18 -18.92
CA SER A 252 16.13 -3.79 -18.12
C SER A 252 15.87 -3.70 -16.62
N ARG A 253 14.69 -4.10 -16.16
CA ARG A 253 14.26 -4.09 -14.75
C ARG A 253 13.37 -5.29 -14.47
N GLN A 254 13.21 -5.67 -13.21
CA GLN A 254 12.22 -6.69 -12.88
C GLN A 254 10.86 -6.34 -13.48
N ALA A 255 10.34 -7.21 -14.33
CA ALA A 255 9.03 -7.06 -14.98
C ALA A 255 7.90 -7.32 -13.99
N LEU A 256 7.72 -6.39 -13.06
CA LEU A 256 6.74 -6.44 -11.97
C LEU A 256 5.99 -5.11 -11.86
N HIS A 257 4.66 -5.20 -11.80
CA HIS A 257 3.77 -4.05 -11.74
C HIS A 257 2.60 -4.30 -10.79
N CYS A 258 2.37 -3.40 -9.82
CA CYS A 258 1.18 -3.43 -8.97
C CYS A 258 0.00 -2.82 -9.72
N ALA A 259 -0.82 -3.67 -10.35
CA ALA A 259 -1.85 -3.26 -11.31
C ALA A 259 -3.20 -2.92 -10.66
N ARG A 260 -3.52 -3.51 -9.48
CA ARG A 260 -4.79 -3.26 -8.80
C ARG A 260 -4.62 -3.19 -7.29
N LEU A 261 -5.29 -2.21 -6.70
CA LEU A 261 -5.45 -2.05 -5.25
C LEU A 261 -6.92 -2.02 -4.90
N GLU A 262 -7.30 -2.77 -3.87
CA GLU A 262 -8.65 -2.76 -3.30
C GLU A 262 -8.54 -2.54 -1.80
N PHE A 263 -9.30 -1.58 -1.26
CA PHE A 263 -9.34 -1.31 0.17
C PHE A 263 -10.72 -0.81 0.59
N TYR A 264 -11.09 -1.10 1.84
CA TYR A 264 -12.31 -0.55 2.42
C TYR A 264 -12.07 0.87 2.94
N HIS A 265 -12.83 1.83 2.44
CA HIS A 265 -12.73 3.23 2.87
C HIS A 265 -13.48 3.46 4.18
N PRO A 266 -12.79 3.70 5.31
CA PRO A 266 -13.41 3.66 6.64
C PRO A 266 -14.36 4.83 6.94
N ILE A 267 -14.33 5.90 6.14
CA ILE A 267 -15.20 7.07 6.31
C ILE A 267 -16.40 6.99 5.36
N LYS A 268 -16.17 6.60 4.10
CA LYS A 268 -17.24 6.45 3.10
C LYS A 268 -18.03 5.15 3.27
N ASN A 269 -17.49 4.18 4.04
CA ASN A 269 -18.05 2.84 4.23
C ASN A 269 -18.28 2.06 2.92
N GLU A 270 -17.32 2.15 1.99
CA GLU A 270 -17.37 1.49 0.69
C GLU A 270 -16.01 0.88 0.33
N TYR A 271 -16.01 -0.10 -0.57
CA TYR A 271 -14.78 -0.61 -1.18
C TYR A 271 -14.37 0.29 -2.34
N ILE A 272 -13.10 0.68 -2.36
CA ILE A 272 -12.48 1.43 -3.45
C ILE A 272 -11.55 0.47 -4.18
N THR A 273 -11.74 0.38 -5.50
CA THR A 273 -10.86 -0.35 -6.41
C THR A 273 -10.18 0.65 -7.33
N VAL A 274 -8.86 0.59 -7.41
CA VAL A 274 -8.04 1.43 -8.28
C VAL A 274 -7.19 0.53 -9.15
N THR A 275 -7.10 0.83 -10.45
CA THR A 275 -6.33 0.07 -11.42
C THR A 275 -5.28 0.95 -12.12
N ALA A 276 -4.21 0.30 -12.58
CA ALA A 276 -3.22 0.87 -13.48
C ALA A 276 -2.92 -0.14 -14.61
N GLU A 277 -2.81 0.37 -15.81
CA GLU A 277 -2.49 -0.44 -16.98
C GLU A 277 -1.06 -0.98 -16.90
N ILE A 278 -0.81 -2.11 -17.57
CA ILE A 278 0.55 -2.67 -17.72
C ILE A 278 1.44 -1.58 -18.39
N PRO A 279 2.61 -1.28 -17.82
CA PRO A 279 3.48 -0.25 -18.38
C PRO A 279 4.06 -0.66 -19.74
N GLU A 280 4.39 0.35 -20.55
CA GLU A 280 4.78 0.18 -21.97
C GLU A 280 5.95 -0.78 -22.17
N ASP A 281 6.95 -0.76 -21.29
CA ASP A 281 8.10 -1.66 -21.36
C ASP A 281 7.69 -3.15 -21.20
N MET A 282 6.76 -3.46 -20.32
CA MET A 282 6.21 -4.81 -20.18
C MET A 282 5.24 -5.14 -21.35
N GLN A 283 4.41 -4.19 -21.78
CA GLN A 283 3.48 -4.39 -22.88
C GLN A 283 4.23 -4.68 -24.19
N SER A 284 5.36 -4.02 -24.42
CA SER A 284 6.22 -4.26 -25.59
C SER A 284 6.75 -5.69 -25.65
N VAL A 285 7.10 -6.28 -24.50
CA VAL A 285 7.52 -7.70 -24.45
C VAL A 285 6.37 -8.63 -24.80
N ILE A 286 5.15 -8.34 -24.35
CA ILE A 286 3.96 -9.14 -24.64
C ILE A 286 3.64 -9.11 -26.15
N ASN A 287 3.60 -7.91 -26.72
CA ASN A 287 3.20 -7.72 -28.12
C ASN A 287 4.24 -8.28 -29.12
N ASN A 288 5.54 -8.20 -28.81
CA ASN A 288 6.61 -8.68 -29.71
C ASN A 288 6.71 -10.21 -29.79
N ASN A 289 5.88 -10.97 -29.11
CA ASN A 289 5.82 -12.44 -29.18
C ASN A 289 4.49 -12.97 -29.77
N GLU A 290 3.67 -12.11 -30.35
CA GLU A 290 2.46 -12.54 -31.10
C GLU A 290 2.74 -12.86 -32.58
N ASP A 291 4.01 -12.72 -33.02
CA ASP A 291 4.52 -13.11 -34.36
C ASP A 291 5.34 -14.42 -34.23
#